data_303575234fe50a2b8afbca0fe0260a64
#
_entry.id   303575234fe50a2b8afbca0fe0260a64
#
_cell.length_a   1.000
_cell.length_b   1.000
_cell.length_c   1.000
_cell.angle_alpha   90.00
_cell.angle_beta   90.00
_cell.angle_gamma   90.00
#
_symmetry.space_group_name_H-M   'P 1'
#
loop_
_entity.id
_entity.type
_entity.pdbx_description
1 polymer ?
#
loop_
_entity_poly.entity_id
_entity_poly.type
_entity_poly.pdbx_seq_one_letter_code
_entity_poly.pdbx_strand_id
1 'polypeptide(L)'
;MIELVQNFHNLIGSRSAIENLSKKEHARILLLSDSHGNYRTLIRILNQFGSSCDAFIFCGDGAGDICEILEKADEDENFRKTLPPVMAFVRGNGDSEYYPVSYEIGKDNIEARTLPKGSVIFPLSQTICVNNKNIFISHGHYQTVDFGRKKLANRAEQENCQIAFYGHTHIAYEEIIDDVTIVNPGSCSRPRGGQSAGFAICTVEKDFLDVAFIHVDDFKIYSPIF
;
A
#
# COMPACT_ATOMS: atom_id res chain seq x y z
N MET A 1 -11.60 -15.63 8.06
CA MET A 1 -12.13 -14.85 6.89
C MET A 1 -11.49 -13.46 6.95
N ILE A 2 -11.06 -12.89 5.82
CA ILE A 2 -10.51 -11.53 5.77
C ILE A 2 -11.65 -10.55 6.00
N GLU A 3 -11.47 -9.63 6.95
CA GLU A 3 -12.47 -8.63 7.29
C GLU A 3 -12.20 -7.34 6.48
N LEU A 4 -13.23 -6.84 5.80
CA LEU A 4 -13.17 -5.58 5.05
C LEU A 4 -13.65 -4.42 5.94
N VAL A 5 -13.01 -4.28 7.12
CA VAL A 5 -13.34 -3.27 8.13
C VAL A 5 -12.22 -2.26 8.21
N GLN A 6 -12.52 -0.98 7.97
CA GLN A 6 -11.55 0.10 8.13
C GLN A 6 -11.58 0.62 9.57
N ASN A 7 -10.44 0.55 10.27
CA ASN A 7 -10.31 1.03 11.64
C ASN A 7 -10.05 2.57 11.71
N PHE A 8 -9.94 3.11 12.91
CA PHE A 8 -9.72 4.54 13.12
C PHE A 8 -8.34 5.06 12.66
N HIS A 9 -7.36 4.16 12.41
CA HIS A 9 -6.08 4.48 11.78
C HIS A 9 -6.11 4.30 10.26
N ASN A 10 -7.30 4.12 9.67
CA ASN A 10 -7.54 3.85 8.25
C ASN A 10 -6.93 2.55 7.71
N LEU A 11 -6.52 1.62 8.55
CA LEU A 11 -6.13 0.27 8.15
C LEU A 11 -7.38 -0.58 7.92
N ILE A 12 -7.36 -1.43 6.90
CA ILE A 12 -8.42 -2.39 6.64
C ILE A 12 -7.95 -3.80 7.06
N GLY A 13 -8.78 -4.48 7.83
CA GLY A 13 -8.52 -5.81 8.36
C GLY A 13 -9.01 -5.97 9.79
N SER A 14 -9.05 -7.21 10.30
CA SER A 14 -9.42 -7.45 11.70
C SER A 14 -8.36 -6.90 12.67
N ARG A 15 -8.82 -6.53 13.86
CA ARG A 15 -7.91 -6.10 14.94
C ARG A 15 -6.83 -7.14 15.21
N SER A 16 -7.20 -8.42 15.25
CA SER A 16 -6.25 -9.50 15.48
C SER A 16 -5.21 -9.65 14.35
N ALA A 17 -5.61 -9.46 13.09
CA ALA A 17 -4.68 -9.49 11.95
C ALA A 17 -3.64 -8.36 12.04
N ILE A 18 -4.09 -7.15 12.37
CA ILE A 18 -3.22 -5.97 12.54
C ILE A 18 -2.24 -6.16 13.72
N GLU A 19 -2.74 -6.67 14.87
CA GLU A 19 -1.89 -6.97 16.02
C GLU A 19 -0.88 -8.10 15.73
N ASN A 20 -1.27 -9.12 14.97
CA ASN A 20 -0.37 -10.19 14.54
C ASN A 20 0.71 -9.67 13.58
N LEU A 21 0.35 -8.84 12.60
CA LEU A 21 1.28 -8.23 11.65
C LEU A 21 2.35 -7.41 12.38
N SER A 22 1.95 -6.66 13.41
CA SER A 22 2.87 -5.81 14.16
C SER A 22 3.99 -6.58 14.87
N LYS A 23 3.80 -7.88 15.11
CA LYS A 23 4.74 -8.75 15.84
C LYS A 23 5.36 -9.84 14.97
N LYS A 24 4.96 -9.93 13.69
CA LYS A 24 5.37 -11.01 12.79
C LYS A 24 6.83 -10.86 12.38
N GLU A 25 7.70 -11.81 12.75
CA GLU A 25 9.16 -11.75 12.54
C GLU A 25 9.57 -11.70 11.05
N HIS A 26 8.81 -12.38 10.17
CA HIS A 26 9.02 -12.41 8.73
C HIS A 26 7.72 -12.00 8.05
N ALA A 27 7.52 -10.71 7.83
CA ALA A 27 6.30 -10.19 7.23
C ALA A 27 6.52 -9.80 5.77
N ARG A 28 5.66 -10.31 4.89
CA ARG A 28 5.68 -10.00 3.46
C ARG A 28 4.62 -8.97 3.13
N ILE A 29 5.04 -7.91 2.49
CA ILE A 29 4.20 -6.78 2.07
C ILE A 29 4.12 -6.77 0.54
N LEU A 30 2.91 -6.83 -0.01
CA LEU A 30 2.64 -6.52 -1.40
C LEU A 30 2.52 -5.00 -1.54
N LEU A 31 3.48 -4.37 -2.21
CA LEU A 31 3.57 -2.91 -2.35
C LEU A 31 3.30 -2.50 -3.79
N LEU A 32 2.23 -1.72 -4.01
CA LEU A 32 1.81 -1.21 -5.31
C LEU A 32 1.54 0.29 -5.27
N SER A 33 1.54 0.92 -6.45
CA SER A 33 1.20 2.33 -6.65
C SER A 33 0.76 2.60 -8.08
N ASP A 34 0.10 3.73 -8.28
CA ASP A 34 -0.09 4.37 -9.58
C ASP A 34 -0.77 3.45 -10.62
N SER A 35 -1.92 2.87 -10.27
CA SER A 35 -2.72 2.00 -11.14
C SER A 35 -3.53 2.76 -12.19
N HIS A 36 -3.92 4.03 -11.91
CA HIS A 36 -4.54 4.95 -12.86
C HIS A 36 -5.70 4.37 -13.70
N GLY A 37 -6.65 3.69 -13.09
CA GLY A 37 -7.81 3.10 -13.74
C GLY A 37 -7.57 1.68 -14.26
N ASN A 38 -6.48 1.03 -13.87
CA ASN A 38 -6.17 -0.34 -14.30
C ASN A 38 -6.37 -1.38 -13.19
N TYR A 39 -7.59 -1.44 -12.63
CA TYR A 39 -7.93 -2.38 -11.58
C TYR A 39 -7.71 -3.85 -11.98
N ARG A 40 -7.80 -4.17 -13.29
CA ARG A 40 -7.56 -5.53 -13.81
C ARG A 40 -6.13 -6.01 -13.53
N THR A 41 -5.16 -5.12 -13.63
CA THR A 41 -3.77 -5.42 -13.26
C THR A 41 -3.66 -5.71 -11.77
N LEU A 42 -4.33 -4.94 -10.91
CA LEU A 42 -4.37 -5.19 -9.47
C LEU A 42 -4.98 -6.58 -9.16
N ILE A 43 -6.10 -6.95 -9.82
CA ILE A 43 -6.72 -8.29 -9.66
C ILE A 43 -5.72 -9.39 -10.04
N ARG A 44 -4.99 -9.24 -11.17
CA ARG A 44 -4.00 -10.25 -11.58
C ARG A 44 -2.89 -10.42 -10.54
N ILE A 45 -2.38 -9.31 -10.02
CA ILE A 45 -1.31 -9.33 -9.01
C ILE A 45 -1.82 -9.94 -7.70
N LEU A 46 -3.01 -9.53 -7.22
CA LEU A 46 -3.61 -10.05 -5.99
C LEU A 46 -3.93 -11.55 -6.09
N ASN A 47 -4.46 -12.01 -7.21
CA ASN A 47 -4.69 -13.44 -7.43
C ASN A 47 -3.41 -14.28 -7.37
N GLN A 48 -2.29 -13.73 -7.83
CA GLN A 48 -1.02 -14.46 -7.87
C GLN A 48 -0.23 -14.39 -6.56
N PHE A 49 -0.24 -13.24 -5.89
CA PHE A 49 0.68 -12.97 -4.77
C PHE A 49 -0.03 -12.64 -3.45
N GLY A 50 -1.29 -12.18 -3.50
CA GLY A 50 -1.91 -11.58 -2.32
C GLY A 50 -2.03 -12.56 -1.15
N SER A 51 -2.47 -13.81 -1.38
CA SER A 51 -2.59 -14.81 -0.31
C SER A 51 -1.24 -15.24 0.31
N SER A 52 -0.12 -14.94 -0.34
CA SER A 52 1.23 -15.20 0.17
C SER A 52 1.85 -14.00 0.89
N CYS A 53 1.11 -12.89 0.99
CA CYS A 53 1.54 -11.67 1.66
C CYS A 53 0.69 -11.42 2.92
N ASP A 54 1.28 -10.72 3.87
CA ASP A 54 0.66 -10.39 5.17
C ASP A 54 0.00 -9.03 5.17
N ALA A 55 0.47 -8.14 4.28
CA ALA A 55 -0.12 -6.84 4.08
C ALA A 55 -0.16 -6.47 2.59
N PHE A 56 -1.16 -5.67 2.20
CA PHE A 56 -1.24 -4.98 0.92
C PHE A 56 -1.17 -3.48 1.16
N ILE A 57 -0.14 -2.83 0.63
CA ILE A 57 0.05 -1.38 0.71
C ILE A 57 -0.08 -0.77 -0.67
N PHE A 58 -0.90 0.29 -0.77
CA PHE A 58 -1.09 1.03 -2.02
C PHE A 58 -0.77 2.51 -1.82
N CYS A 59 0.21 3.02 -2.59
CA CYS A 59 0.77 4.36 -2.41
C CYS A 59 0.08 5.46 -3.25
N GLY A 60 -1.18 5.27 -3.65
CA GLY A 60 -2.00 6.31 -4.27
C GLY A 60 -2.03 6.32 -5.79
N ASP A 61 -2.82 7.26 -6.34
CA ASP A 61 -3.17 7.42 -7.76
C ASP A 61 -3.84 6.16 -8.35
N GLY A 62 -4.94 5.79 -7.68
CA GLY A 62 -5.79 4.65 -8.05
C GLY A 62 -6.78 4.27 -6.95
N ALA A 63 -7.20 5.22 -6.10
CA ALA A 63 -8.17 4.95 -5.03
C ALA A 63 -9.48 4.35 -5.56
N GLY A 64 -9.94 4.77 -6.76
CA GLY A 64 -11.08 4.15 -7.43
C GLY A 64 -10.86 2.67 -7.74
N ASP A 65 -9.67 2.30 -8.23
CA ASP A 65 -9.33 0.90 -8.50
C ASP A 65 -9.34 0.06 -7.22
N ILE A 66 -8.87 0.63 -6.10
CA ILE A 66 -8.92 -0.03 -4.79
C ILE A 66 -10.37 -0.25 -4.35
N CYS A 67 -11.27 0.71 -4.58
CA CYS A 67 -12.68 0.53 -4.27
C CYS A 67 -13.30 -0.62 -5.08
N GLU A 68 -13.01 -0.73 -6.38
CA GLU A 68 -13.44 -1.86 -7.21
C GLU A 68 -12.88 -3.22 -6.70
N ILE A 69 -11.65 -3.24 -6.19
CA ILE A 69 -11.06 -4.43 -5.55
C ILE A 69 -11.84 -4.81 -4.28
N LEU A 70 -12.17 -3.84 -3.44
CA LEU A 70 -12.89 -4.08 -2.19
C LEU A 70 -14.34 -4.54 -2.46
N GLU A 71 -15.03 -3.91 -3.42
CA GLU A 71 -16.38 -4.33 -3.85
C GLU A 71 -16.37 -5.75 -4.41
N LYS A 72 -15.41 -6.06 -5.30
CA LYS A 72 -15.24 -7.42 -5.80
C LYS A 72 -14.98 -8.42 -4.66
N ALA A 73 -14.20 -8.06 -3.66
CA ALA A 73 -13.93 -8.93 -2.52
C ALA A 73 -15.15 -9.09 -1.60
N ASP A 74 -16.07 -8.12 -1.57
CA ASP A 74 -17.34 -8.26 -0.86
C ASP A 74 -18.29 -9.23 -1.55
N GLU A 75 -18.35 -9.18 -2.87
CA GLU A 75 -19.22 -10.01 -3.70
C GLU A 75 -18.68 -11.43 -3.94
N ASP A 76 -17.35 -11.60 -4.00
CA ASP A 76 -16.66 -12.85 -4.35
C ASP A 76 -15.76 -13.34 -3.21
N GLU A 77 -16.25 -14.30 -2.42
CA GLU A 77 -15.51 -14.89 -1.29
C GLU A 77 -14.21 -15.59 -1.73
N ASN A 78 -14.14 -16.14 -2.93
CA ASN A 78 -12.92 -16.77 -3.44
C ASN A 78 -11.86 -15.70 -3.76
N PHE A 79 -12.27 -14.59 -4.36
CA PHE A 79 -11.37 -13.46 -4.55
C PHE A 79 -10.96 -12.83 -3.20
N ARG A 80 -11.89 -12.67 -2.26
CA ARG A 80 -11.57 -12.18 -0.91
C ARG A 80 -10.43 -12.97 -0.24
N LYS A 81 -10.40 -14.30 -0.40
CA LYS A 81 -9.33 -15.15 0.13
C LYS A 81 -7.94 -14.90 -0.50
N THR A 82 -7.89 -14.23 -1.64
CA THR A 82 -6.61 -13.85 -2.28
C THR A 82 -6.02 -12.56 -1.71
N LEU A 83 -6.80 -11.77 -0.98
CA LEU A 83 -6.31 -10.51 -0.39
C LEU A 83 -5.42 -10.82 0.83
N PRO A 84 -4.40 -9.99 1.10
CA PRO A 84 -3.71 -10.01 2.38
C PRO A 84 -4.65 -9.63 3.55
N PRO A 85 -4.43 -10.16 4.76
CA PRO A 85 -5.31 -9.93 5.91
C PRO A 85 -5.31 -8.49 6.44
N VAL A 86 -4.29 -7.70 6.08
CA VAL A 86 -4.17 -6.28 6.46
C VAL A 86 -3.93 -5.46 5.20
N MET A 87 -4.64 -4.31 5.07
CA MET A 87 -4.46 -3.42 3.93
C MET A 87 -4.31 -1.97 4.41
N ALA A 88 -3.43 -1.21 3.75
CA ALA A 88 -3.14 0.19 4.04
C ALA A 88 -3.05 0.99 2.73
N PHE A 89 -3.85 2.03 2.60
CA PHE A 89 -3.97 2.80 1.37
C PHE A 89 -3.85 4.29 1.65
N VAL A 90 -3.17 5.01 0.78
CA VAL A 90 -3.12 6.47 0.80
C VAL A 90 -3.61 7.03 -0.52
N ARG A 91 -4.03 8.30 -0.53
CA ARG A 91 -4.43 8.99 -1.76
C ARG A 91 -3.25 9.62 -2.46
N GLY A 92 -3.28 9.60 -3.79
CA GLY A 92 -2.38 10.37 -4.64
C GLY A 92 -2.91 11.76 -4.95
N ASN A 93 -2.25 12.46 -5.86
CA ASN A 93 -2.70 13.79 -6.30
C ASN A 93 -3.91 13.73 -7.25
N GLY A 94 -4.17 12.56 -7.85
CA GLY A 94 -5.34 12.30 -8.68
C GLY A 94 -6.54 11.76 -7.92
N ASP A 95 -6.42 11.50 -6.61
CA ASP A 95 -7.44 10.85 -5.80
C ASP A 95 -8.18 11.82 -4.88
N SER A 96 -9.43 11.49 -4.57
CA SER A 96 -10.21 12.11 -3.50
C SER A 96 -9.91 11.47 -2.14
N GLU A 97 -10.31 12.14 -1.05
CA GLU A 97 -10.15 11.60 0.31
C GLU A 97 -11.14 10.48 0.63
N TYR A 98 -12.32 10.52 0.00
CA TYR A 98 -13.43 9.60 0.25
C TYR A 98 -13.93 9.02 -1.05
N TYR A 99 -14.18 7.72 -1.05
CA TYR A 99 -14.83 7.02 -2.14
C TYR A 99 -16.00 6.20 -1.60
N PRO A 100 -17.21 6.30 -2.20
CA PRO A 100 -18.32 5.45 -1.85
C PRO A 100 -18.03 4.02 -2.27
N VAL A 101 -18.53 3.07 -1.49
CA VAL A 101 -18.56 1.64 -1.82
C VAL A 101 -19.96 1.10 -1.57
N SER A 102 -20.36 0.06 -2.30
CA SER A 102 -21.72 -0.50 -2.30
C SER A 102 -22.04 -1.29 -1.03
N TYR A 103 -21.06 -1.63 -0.20
CA TYR A 103 -21.23 -2.41 1.03
C TYR A 103 -20.95 -1.57 2.29
N GLU A 104 -21.47 -2.02 3.45
CA GLU A 104 -21.14 -1.38 4.72
C GLU A 104 -19.74 -1.79 5.18
N ILE A 105 -18.79 -0.88 5.06
CA ILE A 105 -17.51 -1.02 5.76
C ILE A 105 -17.79 -0.89 7.25
N GLY A 106 -17.70 -2.00 7.97
CA GLY A 106 -17.76 -1.98 9.42
C GLY A 106 -16.69 -1.03 9.95
N LYS A 107 -17.10 -0.04 10.73
CA LYS A 107 -16.19 0.87 11.43
C LYS A 107 -16.19 0.43 12.88
N ASP A 108 -15.05 -0.02 13.38
CA ASP A 108 -14.88 -0.24 14.81
C ASP A 108 -15.16 1.07 15.55
N ASN A 109 -16.24 1.07 16.36
CA ASN A 109 -16.66 2.06 17.32
C ASN A 109 -15.89 3.38 17.29
N ILE A 110 -16.22 4.23 16.34
CA ILE A 110 -15.72 5.60 16.33
C ILE A 110 -16.89 6.54 16.49
N GLU A 111 -16.74 7.42 17.45
CA GLU A 111 -17.53 8.64 17.54
C GLU A 111 -17.72 9.21 16.14
N ALA A 112 -18.97 9.30 15.75
CA ALA A 112 -19.42 9.59 14.40
C ALA A 112 -18.68 10.80 13.80
N ARG A 113 -17.63 10.59 13.07
CA ARG A 113 -17.32 11.48 11.96
C ARG A 113 -18.48 11.30 10.99
N THR A 114 -19.09 12.40 10.59
CA THR A 114 -20.21 12.50 9.65
C THR A 114 -19.79 12.09 8.21
N LEU A 115 -19.21 10.89 8.08
CA LEU A 115 -18.88 10.32 6.79
C LEU A 115 -20.10 9.58 6.25
N PRO A 116 -20.38 9.63 4.96
CA PRO A 116 -21.40 8.81 4.34
C PRO A 116 -21.17 7.33 4.71
N LYS A 117 -22.24 6.64 5.12
CA LYS A 117 -22.18 5.18 5.30
C LYS A 117 -21.67 4.55 4.01
N GLY A 118 -20.80 3.54 4.11
CA GLY A 118 -20.24 2.89 2.94
C GLY A 118 -19.18 3.71 2.19
N SER A 119 -18.29 4.43 2.90
CA SER A 119 -17.16 5.13 2.28
C SER A 119 -15.83 4.63 2.81
N VAL A 120 -14.88 4.44 1.91
CA VAL A 120 -13.46 4.21 2.23
C VAL A 120 -12.74 5.54 2.34
N ILE A 121 -11.89 5.68 3.36
CA ILE A 121 -11.04 6.86 3.57
C ILE A 121 -9.64 6.55 3.03
N PHE A 122 -9.12 7.46 2.23
CA PHE A 122 -7.75 7.44 1.75
C PHE A 122 -7.01 8.66 2.32
N PRO A 123 -6.27 8.52 3.44
CA PRO A 123 -5.53 9.63 4.02
C PRO A 123 -4.36 10.06 3.11
N LEU A 124 -3.82 11.27 3.30
CA LEU A 124 -2.62 11.75 2.61
C LEU A 124 -1.37 10.93 2.97
N SER A 125 -1.33 10.46 4.19
CA SER A 125 -0.28 9.57 4.70
C SER A 125 -0.82 8.77 5.87
N GLN A 126 -0.20 7.63 6.13
CA GLN A 126 -0.48 6.83 7.32
C GLN A 126 0.75 6.04 7.74
N THR A 127 0.70 5.49 8.94
CA THR A 127 1.73 4.63 9.48
C THR A 127 1.16 3.25 9.78
N ILE A 128 1.92 2.21 9.46
CA ILE A 128 1.61 0.82 9.80
C ILE A 128 2.78 0.22 10.58
N CYS A 129 2.47 -0.57 11.61
CA CYS A 129 3.50 -1.31 12.36
C CYS A 129 3.60 -2.74 11.82
N VAL A 130 4.80 -3.13 11.41
CA VAL A 130 5.13 -4.45 10.87
C VAL A 130 6.41 -4.93 11.55
N ASN A 131 6.39 -6.10 12.20
CA ASN A 131 7.55 -6.64 12.91
C ASN A 131 8.17 -5.62 13.89
N ASN A 132 7.37 -4.94 14.68
CA ASN A 132 7.76 -3.86 15.60
C ASN A 132 8.48 -2.67 14.93
N LYS A 133 8.42 -2.54 13.60
CA LYS A 133 8.92 -1.39 12.84
C LYS A 133 7.75 -0.56 12.33
N ASN A 134 7.84 0.74 12.48
CA ASN A 134 6.89 1.66 11.88
C ASN A 134 7.30 1.96 10.43
N ILE A 135 6.34 1.87 9.53
CA ILE A 135 6.49 2.15 8.12
C ILE A 135 5.61 3.35 7.79
N PHE A 136 6.22 4.41 7.28
CA PHE A 136 5.52 5.59 6.77
C PHE A 136 5.05 5.33 5.34
N ILE A 137 3.80 5.66 5.03
CA ILE A 137 3.21 5.50 3.71
C ILE A 137 2.66 6.84 3.26
N SER A 138 3.07 7.30 2.07
CA SER A 138 2.49 8.48 1.42
C SER A 138 2.58 8.33 -0.10
N HIS A 139 1.86 9.15 -0.85
CA HIS A 139 2.05 9.17 -2.30
C HIS A 139 3.34 9.88 -2.73
N GLY A 140 3.80 10.87 -1.96
CA GLY A 140 5.07 11.57 -2.19
C GLY A 140 4.95 12.97 -2.80
N HIS A 141 3.84 13.32 -3.44
CA HIS A 141 3.65 14.63 -4.09
C HIS A 141 3.78 15.81 -3.10
N TYR A 142 3.28 15.70 -1.87
CA TYR A 142 3.47 16.73 -0.83
C TYR A 142 4.92 16.84 -0.34
N GLN A 143 5.66 15.74 -0.39
CA GLN A 143 7.09 15.70 -0.06
C GLN A 143 7.96 16.12 -1.25
N THR A 144 7.35 16.46 -2.39
CA THR A 144 8.03 16.93 -3.60
C THR A 144 9.12 15.97 -4.09
N VAL A 145 8.80 14.67 -4.10
CA VAL A 145 9.76 13.59 -4.40
C VAL A 145 10.35 13.64 -5.82
N ASP A 146 9.72 14.40 -6.73
CA ASP A 146 10.27 14.69 -8.06
C ASP A 146 11.60 15.46 -8.01
N PHE A 147 11.82 16.23 -6.95
CA PHE A 147 13.01 17.07 -6.77
C PHE A 147 14.00 16.52 -5.73
N GLY A 148 13.72 15.34 -5.19
CA GLY A 148 14.56 14.66 -4.20
C GLY A 148 13.75 14.10 -3.04
N ARG A 149 14.26 13.06 -2.39
CA ARG A 149 13.55 12.26 -1.38
C ARG A 149 13.85 12.65 0.06
N LYS A 150 14.75 13.62 0.29
CA LYS A 150 15.14 14.06 1.65
C LYS A 150 13.96 14.52 2.50
N LYS A 151 12.98 15.22 1.91
CA LYS A 151 11.77 15.64 2.64
C LYS A 151 10.90 14.47 3.05
N LEU A 152 10.85 13.40 2.23
CA LEU A 152 10.15 12.17 2.57
C LEU A 152 10.83 11.45 3.73
N ALA A 153 12.17 11.31 3.70
CA ALA A 153 12.95 10.73 4.78
C ALA A 153 12.74 11.49 6.09
N ASN A 154 12.89 12.82 6.07
CA ASN A 154 12.66 13.67 7.24
C ASN A 154 11.24 13.52 7.81
N ARG A 155 10.24 13.37 6.93
CA ARG A 155 8.85 13.16 7.39
C ARG A 155 8.67 11.79 8.04
N ALA A 156 9.25 10.73 7.49
CA ALA A 156 9.23 9.40 8.08
C ALA A 156 9.93 9.38 9.45
N GLU A 157 11.07 10.04 9.58
CA GLU A 157 11.80 10.18 10.83
C GLU A 157 10.97 10.90 11.91
N GLN A 158 10.28 12.00 11.55
CA GLN A 158 9.37 12.72 12.46
C GLN A 158 8.21 11.86 12.97
N GLU A 159 7.79 10.86 12.20
CA GLU A 159 6.77 9.86 12.59
C GLU A 159 7.40 8.61 13.25
N ASN A 160 8.69 8.65 13.60
CA ASN A 160 9.44 7.52 14.15
C ASN A 160 9.41 6.27 13.26
N CYS A 161 9.49 6.46 11.93
CA CYS A 161 9.52 5.40 10.93
C CYS A 161 10.92 5.26 10.33
N GLN A 162 11.43 4.02 10.22
CA GLN A 162 12.70 3.68 9.57
C GLN A 162 12.52 3.23 8.12
N ILE A 163 11.29 3.10 7.67
CA ILE A 163 10.94 2.70 6.31
C ILE A 163 9.88 3.69 5.80
N ALA A 164 10.02 4.13 4.55
CA ALA A 164 9.04 4.95 3.87
C ALA A 164 8.68 4.38 2.50
N PHE A 165 7.39 4.12 2.25
CA PHE A 165 6.86 3.72 0.96
C PHE A 165 6.16 4.89 0.28
N TYR A 166 6.41 5.04 -1.04
CA TYR A 166 5.82 6.14 -1.81
C TYR A 166 5.58 5.76 -3.27
N GLY A 167 4.85 6.57 -4.02
CA GLY A 167 4.55 6.43 -5.44
C GLY A 167 4.92 7.66 -6.27
N HIS A 168 3.98 8.20 -7.04
CA HIS A 168 4.01 9.47 -7.75
C HIS A 168 4.98 9.56 -8.92
N THR A 169 6.25 9.16 -8.73
CA THR A 169 7.26 9.27 -9.80
C THR A 169 7.06 8.22 -10.89
N HIS A 170 6.33 7.14 -10.62
CA HIS A 170 6.16 5.95 -11.47
C HIS A 170 7.48 5.24 -11.81
N ILE A 171 8.51 5.46 -11.00
CA ILE A 171 9.86 4.89 -11.17
C ILE A 171 10.15 4.01 -9.96
N ALA A 172 10.38 2.72 -10.19
CA ALA A 172 10.81 1.79 -9.14
C ALA A 172 12.17 2.24 -8.61
N TYR A 173 12.27 2.36 -7.28
CA TYR A 173 13.43 2.96 -6.65
C TYR A 173 13.58 2.51 -5.20
N GLU A 174 14.84 2.30 -4.78
CA GLU A 174 15.20 2.02 -3.39
C GLU A 174 16.45 2.80 -3.01
N GLU A 175 16.46 3.42 -1.84
CA GLU A 175 17.58 4.19 -1.31
C GLU A 175 17.49 4.26 0.22
N ILE A 176 18.64 4.40 0.89
CA ILE A 176 18.69 4.72 2.31
C ILE A 176 19.15 6.18 2.45
N ILE A 177 18.32 7.00 3.10
CA ILE A 177 18.60 8.40 3.40
C ILE A 177 18.47 8.59 4.91
N ASP A 178 19.58 8.95 5.58
CA ASP A 178 19.63 9.19 7.03
C ASP A 178 18.95 8.09 7.86
N ASP A 179 19.35 6.85 7.65
CA ASP A 179 18.81 5.64 8.31
C ASP A 179 17.35 5.31 7.98
N VAL A 180 16.71 6.01 7.05
CA VAL A 180 15.38 5.67 6.53
C VAL A 180 15.51 4.96 5.19
N THR A 181 15.04 3.72 5.10
CA THR A 181 14.91 3.00 3.83
C THR A 181 13.68 3.50 3.07
N ILE A 182 13.88 4.02 1.87
CA ILE A 182 12.85 4.61 1.02
C ILE A 182 12.62 3.70 -0.17
N VAL A 183 11.35 3.29 -0.41
CA VAL A 183 10.99 2.39 -1.51
C VAL A 183 9.83 2.97 -2.31
N ASN A 184 9.99 2.98 -3.63
CA ASN A 184 8.92 3.22 -4.60
C ASN A 184 8.74 1.95 -5.44
N PRO A 185 7.56 1.33 -5.50
CA PRO A 185 7.36 0.12 -6.30
C PRO A 185 7.35 0.38 -7.83
N GLY A 186 7.40 1.64 -8.25
CA GLY A 186 7.09 2.06 -9.61
C GLY A 186 5.57 2.14 -9.84
N SER A 187 5.16 2.17 -11.09
CA SER A 187 3.74 2.08 -11.46
C SER A 187 3.40 0.72 -12.04
N CYS A 188 2.30 0.13 -11.57
CA CYS A 188 1.82 -1.14 -12.11
C CYS A 188 1.09 -0.99 -13.47
N SER A 189 0.94 0.24 -14.00
CA SER A 189 0.23 0.48 -15.26
C SER A 189 0.85 1.55 -16.18
N ARG A 190 1.48 2.59 -15.60
CA ARG A 190 2.01 3.75 -16.34
C ARG A 190 3.46 4.05 -15.96
N PRO A 191 4.40 3.12 -16.16
CA PRO A 191 5.80 3.29 -15.75
C PRO A 191 6.45 4.49 -16.47
N ARG A 192 7.45 5.06 -15.83
CA ARG A 192 8.29 6.15 -16.34
C ARG A 192 9.77 5.78 -16.29
N GLY A 193 10.64 6.68 -16.75
CA GLY A 193 12.09 6.48 -16.69
C GLY A 193 12.61 5.30 -17.52
N GLY A 194 11.85 4.87 -18.55
CA GLY A 194 12.23 3.71 -19.38
C GLY A 194 12.04 2.35 -18.71
N GLN A 195 11.44 2.31 -17.50
CA GLN A 195 11.15 1.07 -16.79
C GLN A 195 9.87 0.40 -17.31
N SER A 196 9.72 -0.90 -17.07
CA SER A 196 8.48 -1.63 -17.32
C SER A 196 7.49 -1.47 -16.16
N ALA A 197 6.19 -1.73 -16.42
CA ALA A 197 5.19 -1.79 -15.39
C ALA A 197 5.56 -2.83 -14.33
N GLY A 198 5.53 -2.43 -13.05
CA GLY A 198 6.03 -3.25 -11.97
C GLY A 198 5.36 -2.96 -10.64
N PHE A 199 5.74 -3.77 -9.66
CA PHE A 199 5.37 -3.65 -8.25
C PHE A 199 6.50 -4.24 -7.39
N ALA A 200 6.39 -4.15 -6.07
CA ALA A 200 7.39 -4.75 -5.19
C ALA A 200 6.74 -5.72 -4.18
N ILE A 201 7.50 -6.74 -3.79
CA ILE A 201 7.26 -7.51 -2.57
C ILE A 201 8.39 -7.17 -1.60
N CYS A 202 8.02 -6.60 -0.46
CA CYS A 202 8.95 -6.23 0.59
C CYS A 202 8.86 -7.24 1.73
N THR A 203 9.99 -7.83 2.14
CA THR A 203 10.05 -8.71 3.31
C THR A 203 10.68 -7.95 4.46
N VAL A 204 9.89 -7.70 5.51
CA VAL A 204 10.34 -7.00 6.71
C VAL A 204 10.86 -8.01 7.70
N GLU A 205 12.15 -7.94 7.99
CA GLU A 205 12.85 -8.76 8.97
C GLU A 205 13.31 -7.90 10.16
N LYS A 206 13.85 -8.56 11.21
CA LYS A 206 14.29 -7.86 12.40
C LYS A 206 15.31 -6.75 12.09
N ASP A 207 16.30 -7.05 11.25
CA ASP A 207 17.45 -6.17 11.04
C ASP A 207 17.52 -5.56 9.64
N PHE A 208 16.70 -6.01 8.68
CA PHE A 208 16.72 -5.55 7.31
C PHE A 208 15.35 -5.56 6.63
N LEU A 209 15.27 -4.87 5.51
CA LEU A 209 14.18 -4.92 4.54
C LEU A 209 14.75 -5.50 3.26
N ASP A 210 14.15 -6.60 2.76
CA ASP A 210 14.43 -7.13 1.43
C ASP A 210 13.35 -6.66 0.46
N VAL A 211 13.76 -6.13 -0.70
CA VAL A 211 12.84 -5.59 -1.70
C VAL A 211 13.01 -6.30 -3.04
N ALA A 212 12.03 -7.08 -3.42
CA ALA A 212 11.96 -7.72 -4.72
C ALA A 212 11.05 -6.93 -5.66
N PHE A 213 11.61 -6.31 -6.71
CA PHE A 213 10.84 -5.68 -7.77
C PHE A 213 10.41 -6.71 -8.81
N ILE A 214 9.15 -6.66 -9.24
CA ILE A 214 8.52 -7.69 -10.08
C ILE A 214 7.84 -7.03 -11.27
N HIS A 215 8.13 -7.50 -12.49
CA HIS A 215 7.42 -7.06 -13.68
C HIS A 215 5.98 -7.55 -13.71
N VAL A 216 5.05 -6.69 -14.11
CA VAL A 216 3.64 -7.05 -14.26
C VAL A 216 3.39 -8.04 -15.37
N ASP A 217 4.16 -7.98 -16.47
CA ASP A 217 3.88 -8.77 -17.68
C ASP A 217 4.13 -10.27 -17.50
N ASP A 218 5.25 -10.62 -16.88
CA ASP A 218 5.69 -12.02 -16.74
C ASP A 218 5.95 -12.47 -15.29
N PHE A 219 5.72 -11.56 -14.32
CA PHE A 219 5.94 -11.76 -12.90
C PHE A 219 7.36 -12.20 -12.52
N LYS A 220 8.36 -11.77 -13.29
CA LYS A 220 9.76 -11.99 -12.96
C LYS A 220 10.35 -10.87 -12.12
N ILE A 221 11.26 -11.26 -11.22
CA ILE A 221 12.04 -10.33 -10.42
C ILE A 221 13.05 -9.61 -11.33
N TYR A 222 13.23 -8.31 -11.11
CA TYR A 222 14.22 -7.48 -11.80
C TYR A 222 14.91 -6.53 -10.86
N SER A 223 16.07 -6.01 -11.28
CA SER A 223 16.75 -4.91 -10.57
C SER A 223 16.45 -3.62 -11.32
N PRO A 224 15.81 -2.62 -10.68
CA PRO A 224 15.60 -1.32 -11.27
C PRO A 224 16.96 -0.67 -11.64
N ILE A 225 17.00 0.02 -12.75
CA ILE A 225 18.17 0.82 -13.13
C ILE A 225 18.00 2.19 -12.52
N PHE A 226 18.92 2.57 -11.64
CA PHE A 226 18.96 3.85 -10.94
C PHE A 226 19.95 4.82 -11.61
#